data_34f5f65c9fcd34ad7836c46de8aa0814
#
_entry.id   34f5f65c9fcd34ad7836c46de8aa0814
#
_cell.length_a   1.000
_cell.length_b   1.000
_cell.length_c   1.000
_cell.angle_alpha   90.00
_cell.angle_beta   90.00
_cell.angle_gamma   90.00
#
_symmetry.space_group_name_H-M   'P 1'
#
loop_
_entity.id
_entity.type
_entity.pdbx_description
1 polymer ?
#
loop_
_entity_poly.entity_id
_entity_poly.type
_entity_poly.pdbx_seq_one_letter_code
_entity_poly.pdbx_strand_id
1 'polypeptide(L)'
;MPGMRVALISDTHLPSLIRTPDELGPQLAAFLTGVDLILHGGDVVRPFVLDWCEQFAPIVVAQGNNDDFDDPRMARRQLLDIEGWRIGMVHELRPEDRPVPVLLERAMGGERVDVLIGGDTHVERLEYRDGVVVINSGSPTLPHHKEFRLGTVALLDLTPGRLHAEIVSLGHSHGSPNPTVPRHLELLERRIIAHSHDGVALALPLYED
;
A
#
# COMPACT_ATOMS: atom_id res chain seq x y z
N MET A 1 -6.01 21.71 10.10
CA MET A 1 -6.53 21.51 8.72
C MET A 1 -7.00 20.07 8.64
N PRO A 2 -8.04 19.74 7.89
CA PRO A 2 -8.37 18.34 7.66
C PRO A 2 -7.13 17.67 7.05
N GLY A 3 -6.76 16.50 7.52
CA GLY A 3 -5.68 15.71 6.95
C GLY A 3 -6.09 15.07 5.63
N MET A 4 -5.17 14.35 5.00
CA MET A 4 -5.41 13.61 3.76
C MET A 4 -5.53 12.12 4.07
N ARG A 5 -6.63 11.51 3.63
CA ARG A 5 -6.90 10.08 3.75
C ARG A 5 -6.53 9.38 2.46
N VAL A 6 -5.54 8.51 2.50
CA VAL A 6 -4.95 7.87 1.32
C VAL A 6 -5.19 6.36 1.37
N ALA A 7 -5.89 5.83 0.39
CA ALA A 7 -6.02 4.39 0.20
C ALA A 7 -4.79 3.82 -0.51
N LEU A 8 -4.32 2.68 -0.07
CA LEU A 8 -3.25 1.93 -0.68
C LEU A 8 -3.77 0.58 -1.15
N ILE A 9 -3.68 0.32 -2.43
CA ILE A 9 -4.02 -0.96 -3.06
C ILE A 9 -2.87 -1.39 -3.98
N SER A 10 -2.75 -2.67 -4.28
CA SER A 10 -1.72 -3.21 -5.17
C SER A 10 -2.16 -4.55 -5.75
N ASP A 11 -1.54 -4.95 -6.85
CA ASP A 11 -1.63 -6.31 -7.37
C ASP A 11 -3.09 -6.77 -7.59
N THR A 12 -3.86 -5.93 -8.25
CA THR A 12 -5.27 -6.23 -8.53
C THR A 12 -5.44 -7.31 -9.60
N HIS A 13 -4.52 -7.40 -10.55
CA HIS A 13 -4.49 -8.43 -11.61
C HIS A 13 -5.84 -8.67 -12.29
N LEU A 14 -6.49 -7.60 -12.74
CA LEU A 14 -7.79 -7.71 -13.41
C LEU A 14 -7.69 -7.43 -14.92
N PRO A 15 -8.28 -8.30 -15.75
CA PRO A 15 -9.04 -9.51 -15.41
C PRO A 15 -8.14 -10.71 -15.09
N SER A 16 -8.60 -11.54 -14.14
CA SER A 16 -7.99 -12.83 -13.83
C SER A 16 -9.09 -13.89 -13.67
N LEU A 17 -9.21 -14.53 -12.49
CA LEU A 17 -10.33 -15.39 -12.14
C LEU A 17 -11.63 -14.58 -12.00
N ILE A 18 -11.55 -13.33 -11.54
CA ILE A 18 -12.60 -12.32 -11.65
C ILE A 18 -12.27 -11.37 -12.79
N ARG A 19 -13.27 -10.69 -13.32
CA ARG A 19 -13.12 -9.83 -14.48
C ARG A 19 -13.12 -8.35 -14.13
N THR A 20 -13.85 -7.98 -13.09
CA THR A 20 -14.04 -6.60 -12.65
C THR A 20 -13.91 -6.51 -11.12
N PRO A 21 -13.56 -5.33 -10.57
CA PRO A 21 -13.53 -5.12 -9.12
C PRO A 21 -14.87 -5.40 -8.44
N ASP A 22 -16.00 -5.16 -9.12
CA ASP A 22 -17.33 -5.38 -8.56
C ASP A 22 -17.64 -6.87 -8.27
N GLU A 23 -16.97 -7.78 -8.96
CA GLU A 23 -17.10 -9.22 -8.71
C GLU A 23 -16.50 -9.66 -7.37
N LEU A 24 -15.66 -8.84 -6.73
CA LEU A 24 -15.20 -9.06 -5.35
C LEU A 24 -16.31 -8.85 -4.31
N GLY A 25 -17.37 -8.16 -4.68
CA GLY A 25 -18.38 -7.66 -3.79
C GLY A 25 -18.12 -6.21 -3.34
N PRO A 26 -18.92 -5.68 -2.40
CA PRO A 26 -18.93 -4.26 -2.08
C PRO A 26 -17.75 -3.81 -1.19
N GLN A 27 -16.92 -4.71 -0.69
CA GLN A 27 -15.93 -4.40 0.34
C GLN A 27 -14.84 -3.45 -0.13
N LEU A 28 -14.31 -3.67 -1.36
CA LEU A 28 -13.28 -2.78 -1.92
C LEU A 28 -13.87 -1.39 -2.22
N ALA A 29 -15.05 -1.32 -2.81
CA ALA A 29 -15.74 -0.05 -3.07
C ALA A 29 -16.04 0.72 -1.78
N ALA A 30 -16.50 0.00 -0.73
CA ALA A 30 -16.75 0.60 0.57
C ALA A 30 -15.47 1.14 1.21
N PHE A 31 -14.35 0.43 1.09
CA PHE A 31 -13.04 0.89 1.57
C PHE A 31 -12.58 2.16 0.86
N LEU A 32 -12.76 2.25 -0.47
CA LEU A 32 -12.35 3.41 -1.27
C LEU A 32 -13.28 4.62 -1.11
N THR A 33 -14.48 4.43 -0.55
CA THR A 33 -15.43 5.53 -0.35
C THR A 33 -14.94 6.52 0.70
N GLY A 34 -14.80 7.78 0.30
CA GLY A 34 -14.41 8.88 1.20
C GLY A 34 -12.91 9.00 1.45
N VAL A 35 -12.07 8.35 0.63
CA VAL A 35 -10.64 8.65 0.58
C VAL A 35 -10.37 9.85 -0.33
N ASP A 36 -9.27 10.55 -0.10
CA ASP A 36 -8.88 11.75 -0.87
C ASP A 36 -7.97 11.40 -2.04
N LEU A 37 -7.24 10.29 -1.94
CA LEU A 37 -6.28 9.81 -2.93
C LEU A 37 -6.17 8.29 -2.88
N ILE A 38 -5.96 7.67 -4.03
CA ILE A 38 -5.64 6.25 -4.16
C ILE A 38 -4.21 6.12 -4.68
N LEU A 39 -3.38 5.35 -3.98
CA LEU A 39 -2.07 4.92 -4.44
C LEU A 39 -2.14 3.44 -4.80
N HIS A 40 -1.77 3.11 -6.04
CA HIS A 40 -1.78 1.73 -6.53
C HIS A 40 -0.34 1.25 -6.76
N GLY A 41 0.05 0.21 -6.05
CA GLY A 41 1.41 -0.35 -6.09
C GLY A 41 1.80 -1.10 -7.37
N GLY A 42 0.94 -1.13 -8.39
CA GLY A 42 1.22 -1.79 -9.67
C GLY A 42 0.51 -3.14 -9.84
N ASP A 43 0.74 -3.76 -11.01
CA ASP A 43 0.06 -4.98 -11.45
C ASP A 43 -1.46 -4.82 -11.52
N VAL A 44 -1.85 -3.76 -12.21
CA VAL A 44 -3.24 -3.42 -12.55
C VAL A 44 -3.77 -4.34 -13.66
N VAL A 45 -2.93 -4.54 -14.69
CA VAL A 45 -3.13 -5.34 -15.91
C VAL A 45 -3.96 -4.64 -16.99
N ARG A 46 -5.00 -3.86 -16.65
CA ARG A 46 -5.82 -3.16 -17.66
C ARG A 46 -6.31 -1.79 -17.17
N PRO A 47 -6.36 -0.80 -18.05
CA PRO A 47 -6.74 0.59 -17.71
C PRO A 47 -8.11 0.73 -17.04
N PHE A 48 -9.09 -0.12 -17.36
CA PHE A 48 -10.45 -0.01 -16.80
C PHE A 48 -10.46 -0.11 -15.26
N VAL A 49 -9.46 -0.76 -14.66
CA VAL A 49 -9.33 -0.83 -13.19
C VAL A 49 -9.01 0.54 -12.61
N LEU A 50 -8.16 1.30 -13.31
CA LEU A 50 -7.84 2.68 -12.93
C LEU A 50 -9.06 3.56 -13.03
N ASP A 51 -9.83 3.43 -14.13
CA ASP A 51 -11.05 4.18 -14.35
C ASP A 51 -12.13 3.84 -13.32
N TRP A 52 -12.18 2.58 -12.88
CA TRP A 52 -13.05 2.17 -11.79
C TRP A 52 -12.62 2.78 -10.44
N CYS A 53 -11.33 2.77 -10.12
CA CYS A 53 -10.81 3.39 -8.90
C CYS A 53 -11.04 4.90 -8.88
N GLU A 54 -10.87 5.57 -10.02
CA GLU A 54 -11.00 7.01 -10.14
C GLU A 54 -12.43 7.53 -9.90
N GLN A 55 -13.44 6.64 -9.88
CA GLN A 55 -14.81 6.98 -9.46
C GLN A 55 -14.87 7.35 -7.95
N PHE A 56 -13.90 6.92 -7.15
CA PHE A 56 -13.85 7.19 -5.71
C PHE A 56 -12.93 8.36 -5.37
N ALA A 57 -11.73 8.39 -5.96
CA ALA A 57 -10.74 9.44 -5.74
C ALA A 57 -9.69 9.45 -6.87
N PRO A 58 -8.93 10.54 -7.05
CA PRO A 58 -7.76 10.54 -7.92
C PRO A 58 -6.83 9.37 -7.62
N ILE A 59 -6.17 8.83 -8.65
CA ILE A 59 -5.29 7.67 -8.52
C ILE A 59 -3.90 7.94 -9.08
N VAL A 60 -2.86 7.49 -8.37
CA VAL A 60 -1.47 7.49 -8.80
C VAL A 60 -0.93 6.05 -8.72
N VAL A 61 -0.23 5.61 -9.74
CA VAL A 61 0.12 4.20 -9.94
C VAL A 61 1.62 4.02 -10.11
N ALA A 62 2.22 3.06 -9.40
CA ALA A 62 3.52 2.51 -9.77
C ALA A 62 3.32 1.46 -10.85
N GLN A 63 4.08 1.52 -11.95
CA GLN A 63 3.98 0.52 -13.02
C GLN A 63 4.49 -0.83 -12.55
N GLY A 64 3.65 -1.86 -12.61
CA GLY A 64 4.02 -3.25 -12.33
C GLY A 64 4.58 -3.98 -13.56
N ASN A 65 5.12 -5.17 -13.34
CA ASN A 65 5.69 -5.97 -14.42
C ASN A 65 4.63 -6.65 -15.31
N ASN A 66 3.38 -6.66 -14.88
CA ASN A 66 2.24 -7.15 -15.68
C ASN A 66 1.44 -6.01 -16.33
N ASP A 67 1.87 -4.75 -16.20
CA ASP A 67 1.23 -3.58 -16.78
C ASP A 67 1.84 -3.28 -18.15
N ASP A 68 1.31 -3.93 -19.19
CA ASP A 68 1.74 -3.76 -20.59
C ASP A 68 0.86 -2.72 -21.30
N PHE A 69 0.79 -1.51 -20.70
CA PHE A 69 0.11 -0.36 -21.27
C PHE A 69 0.67 0.95 -20.70
N ASP A 70 0.53 2.03 -21.47
CA ASP A 70 0.87 3.37 -21.03
C ASP A 70 -0.37 4.09 -20.53
N ASP A 71 -0.27 4.76 -19.38
CA ASP A 71 -1.32 5.57 -18.79
C ASP A 71 -0.69 6.79 -18.07
N PRO A 72 -1.24 8.01 -18.22
CA PRO A 72 -0.68 9.20 -17.58
C PRO A 72 -0.68 9.16 -16.05
N ARG A 73 -1.48 8.33 -15.42
CA ARG A 73 -1.55 8.11 -13.96
C ARG A 73 -0.41 7.21 -13.47
N MET A 74 0.33 6.57 -14.39
CA MET A 74 1.30 5.52 -14.12
C MET A 74 2.73 5.96 -14.39
N ALA A 75 3.67 5.60 -13.51
CA ALA A 75 5.10 5.70 -13.72
C ALA A 75 5.83 4.59 -12.98
N ARG A 76 7.02 4.20 -13.45
CA ARG A 76 7.83 3.17 -12.78
C ARG A 76 8.17 3.51 -11.33
N ARG A 77 8.29 4.80 -11.06
CA ARG A 77 8.58 5.37 -9.74
C ARG A 77 7.70 6.59 -9.53
N GLN A 78 7.06 6.65 -8.39
CA GLN A 78 6.32 7.80 -7.92
C GLN A 78 7.03 8.44 -6.72
N LEU A 79 7.04 9.75 -6.67
CA LEU A 79 7.53 10.52 -5.53
C LEU A 79 6.54 11.65 -5.27
N LEU A 80 5.93 11.63 -4.10
CA LEU A 80 4.83 12.51 -3.72
C LEU A 80 5.14 13.20 -2.40
N ASP A 81 4.76 14.46 -2.29
CA ASP A 81 4.78 15.21 -1.04
C ASP A 81 3.33 15.45 -0.60
N ILE A 82 2.90 14.76 0.48
CA ILE A 82 1.54 14.79 0.99
C ILE A 82 1.56 15.19 2.46
N GLU A 83 0.94 16.31 2.81
CA GLU A 83 0.84 16.82 4.20
C GLU A 83 2.21 16.89 4.93
N GLY A 84 3.30 17.17 4.19
CA GLY A 84 4.66 17.23 4.72
C GLY A 84 5.35 15.86 4.90
N TRP A 85 4.72 14.79 4.41
CA TRP A 85 5.30 13.44 4.31
C TRP A 85 5.76 13.17 2.90
N ARG A 86 7.01 12.75 2.74
CA ARG A 86 7.58 12.37 1.45
C ARG A 86 7.36 10.88 1.22
N ILE A 87 6.58 10.54 0.19
CA ILE A 87 6.16 9.18 -0.12
C ILE A 87 6.81 8.73 -1.43
N GLY A 88 7.57 7.64 -1.37
CA GLY A 88 8.09 6.95 -2.55
C GLY A 88 7.28 5.68 -2.81
N MET A 89 6.97 5.42 -4.08
CA MET A 89 6.28 4.20 -4.47
C MET A 89 6.91 3.60 -5.72
N VAL A 90 7.16 2.30 -5.67
CA VAL A 90 7.55 1.44 -6.78
C VAL A 90 6.78 0.14 -6.69
N HIS A 91 6.70 -0.62 -7.78
CA HIS A 91 6.07 -1.93 -7.70
C HIS A 91 6.95 -2.93 -6.96
N GLU A 92 8.20 -3.09 -7.36
CA GLU A 92 9.09 -4.13 -6.83
C GLU A 92 10.11 -3.58 -5.82
N LEU A 93 10.06 -4.07 -4.58
CA LEU A 93 11.04 -3.81 -3.50
C LEU A 93 11.92 -5.01 -3.16
N ARG A 94 11.99 -6.02 -4.02
CA ARG A 94 12.67 -7.29 -3.72
C ARG A 94 14.18 -7.19 -3.54
N PRO A 95 14.73 -7.91 -2.53
CA PRO A 95 14.04 -8.45 -1.36
C PRO A 95 13.71 -7.34 -0.35
N GLU A 96 12.47 -7.35 0.14
CA GLU A 96 11.92 -6.28 1.00
C GLU A 96 12.59 -6.15 2.38
N ASP A 97 13.28 -7.18 2.84
CA ASP A 97 14.01 -7.25 4.12
C ASP A 97 15.43 -6.67 4.06
N ARG A 98 15.85 -6.14 2.92
CA ARG A 98 17.12 -5.42 2.84
C ARG A 98 17.11 -4.18 3.73
N PRO A 99 18.30 -3.73 4.21
CA PRO A 99 18.40 -2.45 4.90
C PRO A 99 17.78 -1.30 4.10
N VAL A 100 17.07 -0.40 4.79
CA VAL A 100 16.37 0.71 4.14
C VAL A 100 17.26 1.54 3.21
N PRO A 101 18.51 1.87 3.54
CA PRO A 101 19.39 2.59 2.60
C PRO A 101 19.58 1.86 1.26
N VAL A 102 19.62 0.51 1.29
CA VAL A 102 19.74 -0.31 0.06
C VAL A 102 18.44 -0.31 -0.73
N LEU A 103 17.28 -0.35 -0.05
CA LEU A 103 15.98 -0.23 -0.70
C LEU A 103 15.83 1.14 -1.36
N LEU A 104 16.17 2.22 -0.66
CA LEU A 104 16.10 3.58 -1.18
C LEU A 104 17.01 3.79 -2.39
N GLU A 105 18.23 3.27 -2.33
CA GLU A 105 19.16 3.36 -3.47
C GLU A 105 18.58 2.68 -4.71
N ARG A 106 18.05 1.48 -4.56
CA ARG A 106 17.50 0.69 -5.67
C ARG A 106 16.17 1.23 -6.18
N ALA A 107 15.25 1.48 -5.28
CA ALA A 107 13.89 1.88 -5.61
C ALA A 107 13.79 3.36 -5.96
N MET A 108 14.47 4.21 -5.21
CA MET A 108 14.32 5.67 -5.28
C MET A 108 15.56 6.40 -5.82
N GLY A 109 16.65 5.67 -6.19
CA GLY A 109 17.90 6.28 -6.65
C GLY A 109 18.59 7.10 -5.55
N GLY A 110 18.46 6.67 -4.29
CA GLY A 110 19.02 7.33 -3.11
C GLY A 110 18.18 8.49 -2.57
N GLU A 111 17.04 8.81 -3.20
CA GLU A 111 16.10 9.81 -2.66
C GLU A 111 15.56 9.37 -1.31
N ARG A 112 15.56 10.28 -0.34
CA ARG A 112 15.01 10.01 0.99
C ARG A 112 13.49 10.15 0.97
N VAL A 113 12.81 9.21 1.61
CA VAL A 113 11.35 9.24 1.80
C VAL A 113 11.02 8.92 3.26
N ASP A 114 9.86 9.35 3.71
CA ASP A 114 9.31 9.00 5.02
C ASP A 114 8.50 7.70 4.94
N VAL A 115 7.88 7.44 3.78
CA VAL A 115 7.11 6.23 3.48
C VAL A 115 7.60 5.63 2.17
N LEU A 116 7.92 4.34 2.17
CA LEU A 116 8.32 3.57 0.99
C LEU A 116 7.28 2.49 0.73
N ILE A 117 6.61 2.58 -0.41
CA ILE A 117 5.51 1.69 -0.81
C ILE A 117 6.01 0.71 -1.87
N GLY A 118 5.68 -0.58 -1.68
CA GLY A 118 5.88 -1.64 -2.65
C GLY A 118 4.63 -2.47 -2.89
N GLY A 119 4.68 -3.34 -3.90
CA GLY A 119 3.69 -4.37 -4.26
C GLY A 119 4.38 -5.71 -4.54
N ASP A 120 3.99 -6.39 -5.64
CA ASP A 120 4.62 -7.55 -6.28
C ASP A 120 4.54 -8.88 -5.50
N THR A 121 4.68 -8.86 -4.17
CA THR A 121 4.69 -10.08 -3.37
C THR A 121 3.30 -10.60 -3.00
N HIS A 122 2.28 -9.76 -3.11
CA HIS A 122 0.91 -10.00 -2.62
C HIS A 122 0.84 -10.29 -1.12
N VAL A 123 1.90 -9.95 -0.38
CA VAL A 123 2.01 -10.15 1.08
C VAL A 123 1.96 -8.80 1.75
N GLU A 124 0.99 -8.62 2.61
CA GLU A 124 0.88 -7.39 3.39
C GLU A 124 2.07 -7.21 4.33
N ARG A 125 2.59 -5.98 4.38
CA ARG A 125 3.71 -5.58 5.21
C ARG A 125 3.47 -4.17 5.76
N LEU A 126 3.77 -3.98 7.03
CA LEU A 126 3.82 -2.67 7.65
C LEU A 126 4.95 -2.68 8.67
N GLU A 127 6.00 -1.90 8.41
CA GLU A 127 7.21 -1.85 9.22
C GLU A 127 7.68 -0.40 9.36
N TYR A 128 8.32 -0.09 10.48
CA TYR A 128 9.08 1.15 10.63
C TYR A 128 10.54 0.78 10.86
N ARG A 129 11.39 1.10 9.90
CA ARG A 129 12.81 0.77 9.92
C ARG A 129 13.64 1.99 9.52
N ASP A 130 14.69 2.29 10.26
CA ASP A 130 15.66 3.36 9.95
C ASP A 130 14.97 4.71 9.64
N GLY A 131 13.88 5.03 10.34
CA GLY A 131 13.13 6.27 10.14
C GLY A 131 12.17 6.26 8.94
N VAL A 132 11.95 5.12 8.28
CA VAL A 132 11.06 4.97 7.13
C VAL A 132 9.96 3.95 7.40
N VAL A 133 8.72 4.30 7.08
CA VAL A 133 7.61 3.34 7.01
C VAL A 133 7.73 2.56 5.71
N VAL A 134 7.96 1.25 5.79
CA VAL A 134 7.93 0.35 4.63
C VAL A 134 6.60 -0.37 4.64
N ILE A 135 5.83 -0.20 3.57
CA ILE A 135 4.46 -0.72 3.48
C ILE A 135 4.20 -1.41 2.15
N ASN A 136 3.55 -2.55 2.21
CA ASN A 136 2.95 -3.27 1.10
C ASN A 136 1.51 -3.58 1.50
N SER A 137 0.54 -3.17 0.70
CA SER A 137 -0.88 -3.39 1.01
C SER A 137 -1.33 -4.84 0.85
N GLY A 138 -0.48 -5.71 0.30
CA GLY A 138 -0.90 -7.01 -0.18
C GLY A 138 -1.73 -6.87 -1.46
N SER A 139 -2.63 -7.79 -1.69
CA SER A 139 -3.53 -7.79 -2.85
C SER A 139 -4.98 -7.96 -2.41
N PRO A 140 -5.92 -7.14 -2.90
CA PRO A 140 -7.34 -7.31 -2.60
C PRO A 140 -7.97 -8.51 -3.30
N THR A 141 -7.37 -8.99 -4.40
CA THR A 141 -7.93 -10.00 -5.31
C THR A 141 -7.19 -11.32 -5.26
N LEU A 142 -5.85 -11.28 -5.19
CA LEU A 142 -4.95 -12.43 -5.23
C LEU A 142 -3.95 -12.37 -4.08
N PRO A 143 -4.38 -12.55 -2.81
CA PRO A 143 -3.46 -12.56 -1.68
C PRO A 143 -2.37 -13.65 -1.85
N HIS A 144 -1.25 -13.52 -1.14
CA HIS A 144 -0.01 -14.29 -1.31
C HIS A 144 -0.17 -15.82 -1.39
N HIS A 145 -1.21 -16.37 -0.80
CA HIS A 145 -1.54 -17.81 -0.91
C HIS A 145 -2.21 -18.17 -2.24
N LYS A 146 -2.38 -17.21 -3.15
CA LYS A 146 -2.93 -17.37 -4.51
C LYS A 146 -4.30 -18.08 -4.58
N GLU A 147 -5.06 -18.02 -3.53
CA GLU A 147 -6.45 -18.42 -3.51
C GLU A 147 -7.33 -17.23 -3.86
N PHE A 148 -8.34 -17.45 -4.69
CA PHE A 148 -9.32 -16.41 -5.00
C PHE A 148 -10.16 -16.09 -3.75
N ARG A 149 -9.86 -14.99 -3.10
CA ARG A 149 -10.60 -14.46 -1.96
C ARG A 149 -10.26 -12.99 -1.71
N LEU A 150 -11.09 -12.37 -0.91
CA LEU A 150 -10.79 -11.04 -0.40
C LEU A 150 -9.51 -11.05 0.43
N GLY A 151 -8.58 -10.20 0.05
CA GLY A 151 -7.30 -10.04 0.69
C GLY A 151 -7.22 -8.77 1.52
N THR A 152 -6.18 -7.99 1.28
CA THR A 152 -5.84 -6.81 2.06
C THR A 152 -5.65 -5.57 1.20
N VAL A 153 -5.80 -4.44 1.86
CA VAL A 153 -5.49 -3.09 1.41
C VAL A 153 -4.80 -2.36 2.56
N ALA A 154 -4.36 -1.13 2.37
CA ALA A 154 -3.86 -0.33 3.47
C ALA A 154 -4.42 1.08 3.44
N LEU A 155 -4.43 1.73 4.58
CA LEU A 155 -4.88 3.10 4.76
C LEU A 155 -3.76 3.94 5.37
N LEU A 156 -3.57 5.15 4.86
CA LEU A 156 -2.74 6.18 5.46
C LEU A 156 -3.62 7.39 5.77
N ASP A 157 -3.67 7.79 7.04
CA ASP A 157 -4.23 9.08 7.43
C ASP A 157 -3.06 10.02 7.76
N LEU A 158 -2.91 11.09 6.96
CA LEU A 158 -1.78 12.00 6.98
C LEU A 158 -2.22 13.40 7.40
N THR A 159 -1.50 13.96 8.36
CA THR A 159 -1.55 15.39 8.70
C THR A 159 -0.13 15.92 8.88
N PRO A 160 0.11 17.22 8.87
CA PRO A 160 1.43 17.74 9.21
C PRO A 160 1.93 17.20 10.55
N GLY A 161 3.07 16.52 10.52
CA GLY A 161 3.71 15.91 11.70
C GLY A 161 3.09 14.60 12.21
N ARG A 162 1.90 14.17 11.76
CA ARG A 162 1.27 12.91 12.21
C ARG A 162 0.93 12.01 11.03
N LEU A 163 1.29 10.75 11.15
CA LEU A 163 0.96 9.68 10.22
C LEU A 163 0.32 8.52 10.98
N HIS A 164 -0.82 8.04 10.51
CA HIS A 164 -1.37 6.75 10.88
C HIS A 164 -1.36 5.86 9.65
N ALA A 165 -0.89 4.63 9.80
CA ALA A 165 -0.89 3.61 8.76
C ALA A 165 -1.52 2.33 9.31
N GLU A 166 -2.37 1.67 8.51
CA GLU A 166 -2.94 0.38 8.89
C GLU A 166 -3.10 -0.55 7.70
N ILE A 167 -2.97 -1.85 7.94
CA ILE A 167 -3.36 -2.92 7.02
C ILE A 167 -4.80 -3.30 7.33
N VAL A 168 -5.65 -3.23 6.31
CA VAL A 168 -7.10 -3.49 6.42
C VAL A 168 -7.43 -4.79 5.70
N SER A 169 -8.06 -5.71 6.41
CA SER A 169 -8.65 -6.91 5.83
C SER A 169 -9.99 -6.56 5.19
N LEU A 170 -10.21 -6.96 3.93
CA LEU A 170 -11.46 -6.71 3.21
C LEU A 170 -12.61 -7.64 3.61
N GLY A 171 -12.40 -8.54 4.58
CA GLY A 171 -13.40 -9.46 5.06
C GLY A 171 -13.22 -10.89 4.55
N HIS A 172 -14.31 -11.67 4.48
CA HIS A 172 -14.30 -13.08 4.12
C HIS A 172 -14.88 -13.30 2.73
N SER A 173 -14.41 -14.31 2.01
CA SER A 173 -14.97 -14.74 0.74
C SER A 173 -15.31 -16.22 0.75
N HIS A 174 -16.43 -16.60 0.11
CA HIS A 174 -16.87 -17.99 -0.05
C HIS A 174 -16.86 -18.82 1.26
N GLY A 175 -17.21 -18.19 2.40
CA GLY A 175 -17.21 -18.85 3.71
C GLY A 175 -15.83 -19.09 4.32
N SER A 176 -14.75 -18.67 3.64
CA SER A 176 -13.40 -18.74 4.16
C SER A 176 -13.03 -17.45 4.90
N PRO A 177 -12.56 -17.55 6.16
CA PRO A 177 -12.11 -16.37 6.89
C PRO A 177 -10.84 -15.78 6.24
N ASN A 178 -10.76 -14.47 6.22
CA ASN A 178 -9.52 -13.80 5.87
C ASN A 178 -8.50 -14.00 7.00
N PRO A 179 -7.32 -14.59 6.74
CA PRO A 179 -6.35 -14.92 7.78
C PRO A 179 -5.52 -13.73 8.23
N THR A 180 -5.68 -12.57 7.60
CA THR A 180 -4.86 -11.39 7.89
C THR A 180 -5.14 -10.87 9.28
N VAL A 181 -4.07 -10.63 10.03
CA VAL A 181 -4.11 -9.93 11.32
C VAL A 181 -4.03 -8.43 11.05
N PRO A 182 -4.98 -7.63 11.53
CA PRO A 182 -4.91 -6.17 11.43
C PRO A 182 -3.62 -5.62 12.05
N ARG A 183 -2.97 -4.69 11.36
CA ARG A 183 -1.73 -4.06 11.79
C ARG A 183 -1.87 -2.56 11.68
N HIS A 184 -1.40 -1.83 12.66
CA HIS A 184 -1.37 -0.37 12.62
C HIS A 184 -0.08 0.20 13.20
N LEU A 185 0.23 1.40 12.76
CA LEU A 185 1.38 2.18 13.18
C LEU A 185 1.00 3.66 13.24
N GLU A 186 1.36 4.35 14.31
CA GLU A 186 1.23 5.80 14.40
C GLU A 186 2.59 6.46 14.63
N LEU A 187 2.86 7.52 13.86
CA LEU A 187 4.00 8.40 14.05
C LEU A 187 3.54 9.80 14.45
N LEU A 188 4.25 10.41 15.37
CA LEU A 188 4.20 11.84 15.67
C LEU A 188 5.62 12.40 15.54
N GLU A 189 5.79 13.45 14.72
CA GLU A 189 7.10 14.05 14.44
C GLU A 189 8.15 12.99 14.08
N ARG A 190 7.77 12.03 13.24
CA ARG A 190 8.58 10.88 12.79
C ARG A 190 9.03 9.93 13.91
N ARG A 191 8.32 9.91 15.04
CA ARG A 191 8.57 8.97 16.14
C ARG A 191 7.36 8.09 16.35
N ILE A 192 7.57 6.80 16.59
CA ILE A 192 6.48 5.86 16.90
C ILE A 192 5.84 6.27 18.21
N ILE A 193 4.51 6.41 18.21
CA ILE A 193 3.70 6.65 19.41
C ILE A 193 2.70 5.53 19.69
N ALA A 194 2.34 4.74 18.67
CA ALA A 194 1.48 3.56 18.80
C ALA A 194 1.77 2.54 17.69
N HIS A 195 1.56 1.28 17.98
CA HIS A 195 1.64 0.18 17.01
C HIS A 195 0.91 -1.06 17.52
N SER A 196 0.51 -1.96 16.61
CA SER A 196 0.06 -3.30 16.98
C SER A 196 1.25 -4.22 17.20
N HIS A 197 1.21 -5.05 18.26
CA HIS A 197 2.27 -6.04 18.54
C HIS A 197 2.28 -7.19 17.52
N ASP A 198 1.12 -7.56 17.00
CA ASP A 198 1.01 -8.65 16.06
C ASP A 198 1.25 -8.12 14.64
N GLY A 199 2.48 -8.32 14.18
CA GLY A 199 2.84 -8.19 12.77
C GLY A 199 3.36 -6.84 12.30
N VAL A 200 3.60 -5.87 13.14
CA VAL A 200 4.55 -4.81 12.84
C VAL A 200 5.92 -5.36 13.20
N ALA A 201 6.73 -5.70 12.19
CA ALA A 201 8.15 -5.96 12.42
C ALA A 201 8.78 -4.60 12.74
N LEU A 202 8.72 -4.23 14.00
CA LEU A 202 9.46 -3.09 14.50
C LEU A 202 10.91 -3.51 14.63
N ALA A 203 11.74 -3.16 13.67
CA ALA A 203 13.12 -2.87 14.01
C ALA A 203 13.08 -1.56 14.79
N LEU A 204 12.64 -1.62 16.03
CA LEU A 204 12.91 -0.53 16.97
C LEU A 204 14.40 -0.31 16.94
N PRO A 205 14.89 0.92 16.83
CA PRO A 205 16.24 1.19 17.25
C PRO A 205 16.30 0.74 18.71
N LEU A 206 17.01 -0.34 18.96
CA LEU A 206 17.27 -0.86 20.31
C LEU A 206 18.22 0.05 21.10
N TYR A 207 18.37 1.31 20.69
CA TYR A 207 19.29 2.28 21.26
C TYR A 207 18.56 3.58 21.51
N GLU A 208 17.96 3.67 22.67
CA GLU A 208 17.92 4.91 23.40
C GLU A 208 19.28 5.04 24.10
N ASP A 209 20.10 5.96 23.65
CA ASP A 209 21.18 6.57 24.43
C ASP A 209 20.78 8.00 24.79
#